data_2a618697e0f1c06078812899c226b6d8
#
_entry.id   2a618697e0f1c06078812899c226b6d8
#
_cell.length_a   1.000
_cell.length_b   1.000
_cell.length_c   1.000
_cell.angle_alpha   90.00
_cell.angle_beta   90.00
_cell.angle_gamma   90.00
#
_symmetry.space_group_name_H-M   'P 1'
#
loop_
_entity.id
_entity.type
_entity.pdbx_description
1 polymer ?
#
loop_
_entity_poly.entity_id
_entity_poly.type
_entity_poly.pdbx_seq_one_letter_code
_entity_poly.pdbx_strand_id
1 'polypeptide(L)'
;LATHLDFEDWQFIARNTELTFEKADKSQPIVCFGSFQDFLGVNRATGGIKPRNEWVHTSNWDLVIFDEYHFGAWRENAKKLFEQEDDDTYDSFDVEHYDRGNACDEQDLPITTKYYLFLSGTPFRALNSGEFIEEQIFNWTYSDEQKAKASWQGDKNPYASLPGMVMMTYQLPENIRRIAMQGEFNEFDLNEFFAAQGTGSGAEFVHKDQVQKWLSLIRGAYEETLVGDLKLRKSKPVMPFADVRLLNVLQHTLWFLPNVASCYAMKNLLKDKQNVFYHDYAVNVCAGAEAGQGAEALKPVLASMKGDPFHSKTITLSCGKLTTGVTVKPWTGIFMLRNLSSPE
;
A
#
# COMPACT_ATOMS: atom_id res chain seq x y z
N LEU A 1 -16.61 5.56 8.96
CA LEU A 1 -17.37 6.56 9.74
C LEU A 1 -18.83 6.17 9.87
N ALA A 2 -19.58 5.96 8.80
CA ALA A 2 -21.03 5.70 8.83
C ALA A 2 -21.51 4.55 9.76
N THR A 3 -20.61 3.67 10.18
CA THR A 3 -20.91 2.55 11.10
C THR A 3 -20.40 2.78 12.52
N HIS A 4 -19.83 3.94 12.79
CA HIS A 4 -19.30 4.28 14.12
C HIS A 4 -20.35 4.98 14.96
N LEU A 5 -20.46 4.62 16.24
CA LEU A 5 -21.50 5.13 17.16
C LEU A 5 -21.50 6.66 17.27
N ASP A 6 -20.34 7.30 17.24
CA ASP A 6 -20.23 8.77 17.33
C ASP A 6 -20.81 9.51 16.12
N PHE A 7 -21.13 8.78 15.04
CA PHE A 7 -21.68 9.32 13.81
C PHE A 7 -23.09 8.75 13.50
N GLU A 8 -23.76 8.13 14.46
CA GLU A 8 -25.06 7.48 14.25
C GLU A 8 -26.13 8.47 13.73
N ASP A 9 -26.10 9.71 14.24
CA ASP A 9 -27.04 10.76 13.84
C ASP A 9 -26.56 11.64 12.68
N TRP A 10 -25.45 11.28 12.03
CA TRP A 10 -24.88 12.06 10.94
C TRP A 10 -25.37 11.57 9.58
N GLN A 11 -25.57 12.49 8.66
CA GLN A 11 -25.95 12.20 7.29
C GLN A 11 -24.69 12.02 6.42
N PHE A 12 -24.65 10.93 5.62
CA PHE A 12 -23.50 10.63 4.76
C PHE A 12 -23.88 10.75 3.30
N ILE A 13 -23.14 11.58 2.57
CA ILE A 13 -23.31 11.81 1.14
C ILE A 13 -22.04 11.34 0.43
N ALA A 14 -22.18 10.39 -0.47
CA ALA A 14 -21.10 9.89 -1.33
C ALA A 14 -21.68 9.55 -2.71
N ARG A 15 -20.80 9.30 -3.69
CA ARG A 15 -21.21 9.01 -5.07
C ARG A 15 -22.27 7.92 -5.20
N ASN A 16 -22.23 6.92 -4.33
CA ASN A 16 -23.08 5.73 -4.38
C ASN A 16 -24.19 5.72 -3.30
N THR A 17 -24.45 6.83 -2.63
CA THR A 17 -25.54 6.95 -1.67
C THR A 17 -26.80 7.51 -2.33
N GLU A 18 -27.97 7.09 -1.86
CA GLU A 18 -29.26 7.62 -2.33
C GLU A 18 -29.53 9.04 -1.83
N LEU A 19 -28.88 9.43 -0.74
CA LEU A 19 -28.96 10.76 -0.15
C LEU A 19 -28.11 11.73 -0.96
N THR A 20 -28.74 12.77 -1.52
CA THR A 20 -28.07 13.87 -2.16
C THR A 20 -28.02 15.10 -1.26
N PHE A 21 -27.11 16.05 -1.55
CA PHE A 21 -26.99 17.26 -0.77
C PHE A 21 -28.30 18.09 -0.71
N GLU A 22 -29.06 18.11 -1.80
CA GLU A 22 -30.35 18.82 -1.88
C GLU A 22 -31.42 18.20 -0.96
N LYS A 23 -31.38 16.85 -0.82
CA LYS A 23 -32.34 16.10 0.01
C LYS A 23 -31.93 16.02 1.48
N ALA A 24 -30.69 16.33 1.79
CA ALA A 24 -30.19 16.25 3.16
C ALA A 24 -30.80 17.34 4.04
N ASP A 25 -31.09 17.02 5.29
CA ASP A 25 -31.53 17.97 6.30
C ASP A 25 -30.36 18.84 6.75
N LYS A 26 -30.42 20.12 6.41
CA LYS A 26 -29.35 21.10 6.70
C LYS A 26 -29.26 21.47 8.18
N SER A 27 -30.21 21.04 9.01
CA SER A 27 -30.17 21.24 10.47
C SER A 27 -29.35 20.16 11.18
N GLN A 28 -29.04 19.05 10.48
CA GLN A 28 -28.26 17.92 10.98
C GLN A 28 -26.82 17.94 10.41
N PRO A 29 -25.87 17.36 11.13
CA PRO A 29 -24.51 17.23 10.62
C PRO A 29 -24.44 16.41 9.33
N ILE A 30 -23.63 16.86 8.38
CA ILE A 30 -23.47 16.23 7.08
C ILE A 30 -21.98 15.92 6.84
N VAL A 31 -21.70 14.67 6.48
CA VAL A 31 -20.39 14.26 5.97
C VAL A 31 -20.50 13.99 4.48
N CYS A 32 -19.71 14.71 3.70
CA CYS A 32 -19.56 14.45 2.27
C CYS A 32 -18.24 13.74 2.00
N PHE A 33 -18.28 12.64 1.27
CA PHE A 33 -17.12 11.90 0.86
C PHE A 33 -17.06 11.79 -0.66
N GLY A 34 -15.93 12.18 -1.23
CA GLY A 34 -15.68 12.09 -2.66
C GLY A 34 -14.21 12.23 -3.00
N SER A 35 -13.85 11.81 -4.18
CA SER A 35 -12.51 12.03 -4.72
C SER A 35 -12.38 13.44 -5.29
N PHE A 36 -11.13 13.90 -5.48
CA PHE A 36 -10.86 15.13 -6.20
C PHE A 36 -11.50 15.14 -7.60
N GLN A 37 -11.40 14.02 -8.32
CA GLN A 37 -12.00 13.86 -9.64
C GLN A 37 -13.52 14.01 -9.62
N ASP A 38 -14.16 13.57 -8.53
CA ASP A 38 -15.61 13.70 -8.40
C ASP A 38 -16.02 15.15 -8.12
N PHE A 39 -15.33 15.85 -7.23
CA PHE A 39 -15.74 17.18 -6.76
C PHE A 39 -15.09 18.34 -7.52
N LEU A 40 -13.81 18.23 -7.88
CA LEU A 40 -13.05 19.30 -8.54
C LEU A 40 -13.01 19.17 -10.08
N GLY A 41 -13.59 18.10 -10.64
CA GLY A 41 -13.55 17.87 -12.08
C GLY A 41 -14.25 18.97 -12.91
N VAL A 42 -13.56 19.46 -13.92
CA VAL A 42 -14.03 20.51 -14.83
C VAL A 42 -15.04 19.98 -15.85
N ASN A 43 -16.01 20.79 -16.23
CA ASN A 43 -16.87 20.50 -17.36
C ASN A 43 -16.11 20.81 -18.67
N ARG A 44 -15.80 19.76 -19.44
CA ARG A 44 -15.02 19.87 -20.68
C ARG A 44 -15.62 20.84 -21.72
N ALA A 45 -16.94 21.07 -21.69
CA ALA A 45 -17.61 21.94 -22.65
C ALA A 45 -17.55 23.43 -22.28
N THR A 46 -17.45 23.77 -21.00
CA THR A 46 -17.58 25.14 -20.49
C THR A 46 -16.32 25.63 -19.75
N GLY A 47 -15.37 24.75 -19.46
CA GLY A 47 -14.19 25.05 -18.64
C GLY A 47 -14.50 25.34 -17.16
N GLY A 48 -15.78 25.23 -16.75
CA GLY A 48 -16.23 25.51 -15.39
C GLY A 48 -16.49 24.23 -14.57
N ILE A 49 -16.81 24.41 -13.30
CA ILE A 49 -17.19 23.33 -12.39
C ILE A 49 -18.42 22.57 -12.96
N LYS A 50 -18.43 21.26 -12.84
CA LYS A 50 -19.62 20.48 -13.26
C LYS A 50 -20.84 20.93 -12.46
N PRO A 51 -21.99 21.22 -13.09
CA PRO A 51 -23.18 21.74 -12.40
C PRO A 51 -23.61 20.88 -11.21
N ARG A 52 -23.46 19.58 -11.31
CA ARG A 52 -23.79 18.63 -10.23
C ARG A 52 -22.92 18.83 -8.95
N ASN A 53 -21.80 19.52 -9.07
CA ASN A 53 -20.83 19.72 -7.98
C ASN A 53 -20.81 21.18 -7.48
N GLU A 54 -21.61 22.09 -8.06
CA GLU A 54 -21.67 23.51 -7.67
C GLU A 54 -21.92 23.67 -6.16
N TRP A 55 -22.75 22.84 -5.59
CA TRP A 55 -23.06 22.84 -4.17
C TRP A 55 -21.83 22.64 -3.28
N VAL A 56 -20.82 21.87 -3.71
CA VAL A 56 -19.57 21.67 -2.97
C VAL A 56 -18.82 23.01 -2.85
N HIS A 57 -18.81 23.79 -3.92
CA HIS A 57 -18.04 25.03 -4.04
C HIS A 57 -18.80 26.25 -3.51
N THR A 58 -20.12 26.20 -3.51
CA THR A 58 -20.97 27.28 -3.01
C THR A 58 -21.34 27.17 -1.53
N SER A 59 -21.09 26.01 -0.93
CA SER A 59 -21.34 25.77 0.49
C SER A 59 -20.14 26.23 1.34
N ASN A 60 -20.44 26.77 2.52
CA ASN A 60 -19.42 27.03 3.55
C ASN A 60 -19.29 25.79 4.43
N TRP A 61 -18.19 25.11 4.31
CA TRP A 61 -17.88 23.92 5.11
C TRP A 61 -17.28 24.33 6.45
N ASP A 62 -17.59 23.56 7.51
CA ASP A 62 -16.95 23.77 8.79
C ASP A 62 -15.55 23.16 8.82
N LEU A 63 -15.36 22.01 8.16
CA LEU A 63 -14.10 21.30 8.09
C LEU A 63 -13.95 20.60 6.74
N VAL A 64 -12.78 20.73 6.11
CA VAL A 64 -12.37 19.93 4.97
C VAL A 64 -11.23 19.02 5.40
N ILE A 65 -11.37 17.71 5.14
CA ILE A 65 -10.38 16.69 5.49
C ILE A 65 -9.76 16.16 4.18
N PHE A 66 -8.44 16.33 4.04
CA PHE A 66 -7.65 15.73 2.98
C PHE A 66 -7.02 14.44 3.50
N ASP A 67 -7.50 13.31 3.00
CA ASP A 67 -6.93 12.00 3.32
C ASP A 67 -5.80 11.66 2.36
N GLU A 68 -4.82 10.87 2.83
CA GLU A 68 -3.62 10.51 2.08
C GLU A 68 -2.87 11.77 1.55
N TYR A 69 -2.67 12.74 2.45
CA TYR A 69 -1.96 13.98 2.10
C TYR A 69 -0.48 13.70 1.87
N HIS A 70 -0.12 13.56 0.61
CA HIS A 70 1.27 13.48 0.17
C HIS A 70 1.72 14.87 -0.29
N PHE A 71 2.65 15.48 0.44
CA PHE A 71 3.14 16.83 0.12
C PHE A 71 3.50 17.00 -1.36
N GLY A 72 2.91 18.00 -2.00
CA GLY A 72 3.12 18.31 -3.41
C GLY A 72 2.27 17.51 -4.40
N ALA A 73 2.04 16.23 -4.17
CA ALA A 73 1.33 15.38 -5.13
C ALA A 73 -0.15 15.77 -5.29
N TRP A 74 -0.84 16.12 -4.20
CA TRP A 74 -2.23 16.55 -4.28
C TRP A 74 -2.39 17.92 -4.96
N ARG A 75 -1.45 18.85 -4.74
CA ARG A 75 -1.42 20.16 -5.38
C ARG A 75 -1.23 20.06 -6.88
N GLU A 76 -0.30 19.22 -7.32
CA GLU A 76 -0.11 18.94 -8.76
C GLU A 76 -1.30 18.21 -9.38
N ASN A 77 -1.92 17.28 -8.67
CA ASN A 77 -3.12 16.60 -9.16
C ASN A 77 -4.31 17.54 -9.23
N ALA A 78 -4.51 18.41 -8.26
CA ALA A 78 -5.53 19.46 -8.33
C ALA A 78 -5.26 20.38 -9.52
N LYS A 79 -4.02 20.85 -9.70
CA LYS A 79 -3.64 21.69 -10.83
C LYS A 79 -3.86 21.00 -12.18
N LYS A 80 -3.43 19.74 -12.33
CA LYS A 80 -3.66 18.96 -13.56
C LYS A 80 -5.14 18.73 -13.85
N LEU A 81 -5.98 18.56 -12.84
CA LEU A 81 -7.43 18.44 -13.03
C LEU A 81 -8.05 19.75 -13.56
N PHE A 82 -7.44 20.89 -13.27
CA PHE A 82 -7.87 22.20 -13.80
C PHE A 82 -7.25 22.51 -15.17
N GLU A 83 -6.07 21.99 -15.48
CA GLU A 83 -5.30 22.35 -16.68
C GLU A 83 -5.40 21.31 -17.83
N GLN A 84 -5.81 20.06 -17.60
CA GLN A 84 -5.81 19.05 -18.67
C GLN A 84 -7.11 18.98 -19.48
N GLU A 85 -7.01 19.48 -20.68
CA GLU A 85 -7.67 18.98 -21.89
C GLU A 85 -6.80 17.85 -22.45
N ASP A 86 -7.43 16.67 -22.70
CA ASP A 86 -6.91 15.53 -23.44
C ASP A 86 -5.83 14.65 -22.79
N ASP A 87 -6.18 13.50 -22.21
CA ASP A 87 -5.85 12.15 -22.71
C ASP A 87 -6.46 11.03 -21.86
N ASP A 88 -7.09 10.06 -22.51
CA ASP A 88 -7.76 8.90 -21.92
C ASP A 88 -6.78 7.76 -21.52
N THR A 89 -5.57 8.07 -21.10
CA THR A 89 -4.61 7.07 -20.63
C THR A 89 -4.39 7.15 -19.13
N TYR A 90 -5.31 6.56 -18.37
CA TYR A 90 -5.09 6.17 -16.98
C TYR A 90 -4.20 4.91 -16.93
N ASP A 91 -2.92 5.05 -17.19
CA ASP A 91 -1.97 3.99 -16.89
C ASP A 91 -0.87 4.53 -15.96
N SER A 92 -0.74 3.83 -14.84
CA SER A 92 0.35 3.93 -13.86
C SER A 92 0.58 5.31 -13.23
N PHE A 93 0.08 5.48 -12.01
CA PHE A 93 0.69 6.39 -11.06
C PHE A 93 2.12 5.91 -10.76
N ASP A 94 3.06 6.34 -11.56
CA ASP A 94 4.48 6.25 -11.27
C ASP A 94 4.82 7.40 -10.32
N VAL A 95 4.99 7.08 -9.04
CA VAL A 95 5.40 8.03 -7.98
C VAL A 95 6.81 8.61 -8.23
N GLU A 96 7.57 8.03 -9.15
CA GLU A 96 8.98 8.37 -9.41
C GLU A 96 9.21 9.67 -10.21
N HIS A 97 8.17 10.33 -10.77
CA HIS A 97 8.35 11.52 -11.60
C HIS A 97 7.95 12.85 -10.94
N TYR A 98 7.74 12.89 -9.63
CA TYR A 98 7.25 14.08 -8.94
C TYR A 98 8.33 14.94 -8.26
N ASP A 99 9.41 15.22 -8.93
CA ASP A 99 10.34 16.26 -8.49
C ASP A 99 10.45 17.36 -9.55
N ARG A 100 9.69 18.45 -9.40
CA ARG A 100 9.95 19.84 -9.74
C ARG A 100 8.70 20.68 -10.10
N GLY A 101 8.39 21.63 -9.24
CA GLY A 101 7.93 22.94 -9.68
C GLY A 101 6.50 23.35 -9.40
N ASN A 102 6.38 24.46 -8.73
CA ASN A 102 5.25 25.37 -8.51
C ASN A 102 4.05 24.83 -7.73
N ALA A 103 4.11 25.07 -6.44
CA ALA A 103 3.01 24.84 -5.50
C ALA A 103 1.76 25.63 -5.91
N CYS A 104 0.62 24.97 -6.06
CA CYS A 104 -0.68 25.62 -5.93
C CYS A 104 -0.91 25.91 -4.44
N ASP A 105 -1.29 27.11 -4.12
CA ASP A 105 -1.60 27.53 -2.76
C ASP A 105 -2.97 26.94 -2.34
N GLU A 106 -3.21 26.75 -1.04
CA GLU A 106 -4.52 26.33 -0.51
C GLU A 106 -5.64 27.31 -0.92
N GLN A 107 -5.26 28.56 -1.20
CA GLN A 107 -6.12 29.62 -1.72
C GLN A 107 -6.66 29.32 -3.13
N ASP A 108 -6.05 28.40 -3.86
CA ASP A 108 -6.48 28.02 -5.21
C ASP A 108 -7.56 26.92 -5.20
N LEU A 109 -7.88 26.33 -4.04
CA LEU A 109 -8.96 25.37 -3.93
C LEU A 109 -10.31 26.09 -3.86
N PRO A 110 -11.21 25.86 -4.81
CA PRO A 110 -12.50 26.55 -4.86
C PRO A 110 -13.50 25.98 -3.83
N ILE A 111 -13.05 25.67 -2.61
CA ILE A 111 -13.86 25.17 -1.51
C ILE A 111 -13.70 26.10 -0.31
N THR A 112 -14.81 26.68 0.14
CA THR A 112 -14.80 27.55 1.31
C THR A 112 -14.95 26.76 2.59
N THR A 113 -13.99 26.85 3.51
CA THR A 113 -14.02 26.19 4.80
C THR A 113 -13.41 27.04 5.90
N LYS A 114 -13.78 26.74 7.15
CA LYS A 114 -13.17 27.37 8.33
C LYS A 114 -11.86 26.68 8.72
N TYR A 115 -11.80 25.35 8.55
CA TYR A 115 -10.68 24.53 9.02
C TYR A 115 -10.30 23.47 7.99
N TYR A 116 -9.01 23.24 7.89
CA TYR A 116 -8.43 22.11 7.13
C TYR A 116 -7.82 21.10 8.09
N LEU A 117 -8.00 19.81 7.78
CA LEU A 117 -7.32 18.71 8.43
C LEU A 117 -6.64 17.86 7.36
N PHE A 118 -5.34 17.68 7.47
CA PHE A 118 -4.54 16.88 6.58
C PHE A 118 -4.16 15.57 7.28
N LEU A 119 -4.51 14.43 6.68
CA LEU A 119 -4.19 13.11 7.18
C LEU A 119 -3.15 12.47 6.28
N SER A 120 -2.09 11.92 6.87
CA SER A 120 -1.07 11.18 6.13
C SER A 120 -0.45 10.10 7.00
N GLY A 121 -0.24 8.92 6.43
CA GLY A 121 0.56 7.85 7.04
C GLY A 121 2.06 8.09 6.90
N THR A 122 2.48 8.98 5.99
CA THR A 122 3.86 9.26 5.63
C THR A 122 4.15 10.77 5.58
N PRO A 123 4.17 11.47 6.72
CA PRO A 123 4.23 12.94 6.75
C PRO A 123 5.63 13.51 6.54
N PHE A 124 6.64 12.71 6.15
CA PHE A 124 8.04 13.10 6.16
C PHE A 124 8.35 14.32 5.28
N ARG A 125 7.74 14.41 4.10
CA ARG A 125 7.94 15.55 3.19
C ARG A 125 7.28 16.82 3.73
N ALA A 126 6.06 16.72 4.24
CA ALA A 126 5.33 17.84 4.83
C ALA A 126 6.05 18.40 6.06
N LEU A 127 6.65 17.52 6.90
CA LEU A 127 7.45 17.92 8.05
C LEU A 127 8.74 18.64 7.64
N ASN A 128 9.41 18.17 6.58
CA ASN A 128 10.67 18.73 6.12
C ASN A 128 10.52 20.00 5.29
N SER A 129 9.35 20.24 4.71
CA SER A 129 9.10 21.43 3.86
C SER A 129 8.89 22.72 4.64
N GLY A 130 8.60 22.64 5.94
CA GLY A 130 8.23 23.77 6.78
C GLY A 130 6.82 24.32 6.50
N GLU A 131 5.97 23.57 5.81
CA GLU A 131 4.58 23.94 5.55
C GLU A 131 3.73 23.97 6.83
N PHE A 132 4.06 23.08 7.78
CA PHE A 132 3.39 23.02 9.07
C PHE A 132 4.38 23.32 10.19
N ILE A 133 3.96 24.06 11.18
CA ILE A 133 4.69 24.23 12.43
C ILE A 133 4.40 23.06 13.37
N GLU A 134 5.35 22.70 14.24
CA GLU A 134 5.27 21.52 15.10
C GLU A 134 3.98 21.49 15.94
N GLU A 135 3.52 22.64 16.41
CA GLU A 135 2.30 22.78 17.23
C GLU A 135 1.00 22.45 16.45
N GLN A 136 1.04 22.44 15.13
CA GLN A 136 -0.09 22.09 14.26
C GLN A 136 -0.13 20.61 13.91
N ILE A 137 0.91 19.85 14.33
CA ILE A 137 1.07 18.45 13.93
C ILE A 137 0.74 17.53 15.09
N PHE A 138 -0.25 16.67 14.89
CA PHE A 138 -0.51 15.55 15.77
C PHE A 138 0.12 14.29 15.17
N ASN A 139 1.13 13.74 15.84
CA ASN A 139 1.81 12.53 15.41
C ASN A 139 1.47 11.36 16.33
N TRP A 140 1.02 10.24 15.73
CA TRP A 140 0.70 9.01 16.43
C TRP A 140 1.39 7.84 15.76
N THR A 141 2.46 7.35 16.38
CA THR A 141 3.30 6.30 15.82
C THR A 141 2.82 4.90 16.24
N TYR A 142 3.29 3.88 15.53
CA TYR A 142 3.12 2.48 15.96
C TYR A 142 3.59 2.24 17.40
N SER A 143 4.69 2.87 17.81
CA SER A 143 5.21 2.76 19.18
C SER A 143 4.26 3.37 20.21
N ASP A 144 3.60 4.48 19.87
CA ASP A 144 2.61 5.12 20.75
C ASP A 144 1.35 4.26 20.87
N GLU A 145 0.89 3.68 19.75
CA GLU A 145 -0.21 2.72 19.72
C GLU A 145 0.08 1.51 20.62
N GLN A 146 1.26 0.89 20.48
CA GLN A 146 1.62 -0.29 21.29
C GLN A 146 1.79 0.07 22.78
N LYS A 147 2.30 1.25 23.12
CA LYS A 147 2.34 1.76 24.50
C LYS A 147 0.92 1.96 25.05
N ALA A 148 0.05 2.60 24.28
CA ALA A 148 -1.35 2.80 24.67
C ALA A 148 -2.08 1.46 24.88
N LYS A 149 -1.85 0.50 23.98
CA LYS A 149 -2.38 -0.87 24.10
C LYS A 149 -1.93 -1.57 25.38
N ALA A 150 -0.63 -1.46 25.72
CA ALA A 150 -0.04 -2.10 26.90
C ALA A 150 -0.42 -1.42 28.22
N SER A 151 -0.60 -0.11 28.22
CA SER A 151 -0.91 0.70 29.42
C SER A 151 -2.40 0.85 29.71
N TRP A 152 -3.27 0.35 28.85
CA TRP A 152 -4.72 0.47 29.03
C TRP A 152 -5.21 -0.23 30.31
N GLN A 153 -5.99 0.47 31.12
CA GLN A 153 -6.50 -0.04 32.39
C GLN A 153 -8.02 -0.22 32.44
N GLY A 154 -8.73 0.08 31.34
CA GLY A 154 -10.18 -0.09 31.26
C GLY A 154 -10.60 -1.49 30.83
N ASP A 155 -11.86 -1.87 31.07
CA ASP A 155 -12.40 -3.20 30.71
C ASP A 155 -12.40 -3.48 29.21
N LYS A 156 -12.52 -2.44 28.38
CA LYS A 156 -12.51 -2.55 26.91
C LYS A 156 -11.34 -1.75 26.35
N ASN A 157 -10.28 -2.45 26.01
CA ASN A 157 -9.12 -1.84 25.36
C ASN A 157 -9.42 -1.58 23.87
N PRO A 158 -9.53 -0.33 23.41
CA PRO A 158 -9.81 0.00 22.01
C PRO A 158 -8.68 -0.44 21.06
N TYR A 159 -7.47 -0.59 21.59
CA TYR A 159 -6.29 -1.03 20.84
C TYR A 159 -6.09 -2.55 20.83
N ALA A 160 -6.95 -3.32 21.53
CA ALA A 160 -6.74 -4.76 21.71
C ALA A 160 -6.62 -5.54 20.38
N SER A 161 -7.42 -5.13 19.38
CA SER A 161 -7.46 -5.79 18.07
C SER A 161 -6.32 -5.39 17.12
N LEU A 162 -5.54 -4.36 17.45
CA LEU A 162 -4.44 -3.91 16.61
C LEU A 162 -3.26 -4.89 16.69
N PRO A 163 -2.68 -5.31 15.55
CA PRO A 163 -1.64 -6.31 15.53
C PRO A 163 -0.32 -5.79 16.10
N GLY A 164 0.44 -6.66 16.75
CA GLY A 164 1.84 -6.41 17.00
C GLY A 164 2.66 -6.72 15.74
N MET A 165 3.63 -5.86 15.44
CA MET A 165 4.54 -6.04 14.31
C MET A 165 5.90 -6.55 14.79
N VAL A 166 6.43 -7.56 14.12
CA VAL A 166 7.79 -8.05 14.32
C VAL A 166 8.53 -7.90 12.99
N MET A 167 9.56 -7.07 12.98
CA MET A 167 10.44 -6.92 11.83
C MET A 167 11.57 -7.93 11.92
N MET A 168 11.72 -8.76 10.88
CA MET A 168 12.80 -9.73 10.77
C MET A 168 13.63 -9.42 9.54
N THR A 169 14.94 -9.34 9.73
CA THR A 169 15.91 -9.17 8.64
C THR A 169 16.76 -10.41 8.52
N TYR A 170 17.09 -10.79 7.30
CA TYR A 170 17.89 -11.96 7.00
C TYR A 170 19.14 -11.58 6.23
N GLN A 171 20.29 -12.09 6.66
CA GLN A 171 21.52 -11.93 5.90
C GLN A 171 21.44 -12.79 4.65
N LEU A 172 21.61 -12.19 3.48
CA LEU A 172 21.65 -12.91 2.22
C LEU A 172 23.02 -13.58 2.01
N PRO A 173 23.07 -14.78 1.44
CA PRO A 173 24.31 -15.41 0.98
C PRO A 173 25.05 -14.54 -0.03
N GLU A 174 26.39 -14.65 -0.05
CA GLU A 174 27.25 -13.79 -0.87
C GLU A 174 26.93 -13.83 -2.37
N ASN A 175 26.55 -14.99 -2.90
CA ASN A 175 26.15 -15.15 -4.29
C ASN A 175 24.88 -14.35 -4.66
N ILE A 176 23.90 -14.26 -3.74
CA ILE A 176 22.67 -13.47 -3.90
C ILE A 176 23.02 -12.00 -3.72
N ARG A 177 23.77 -11.68 -2.68
CA ARG A 177 24.21 -10.32 -2.37
C ARG A 177 24.97 -9.69 -3.52
N ARG A 178 25.88 -10.45 -4.17
CA ARG A 178 26.68 -9.94 -5.31
C ARG A 178 25.82 -9.48 -6.50
N ILE A 179 24.67 -10.09 -6.74
CA ILE A 179 23.74 -9.64 -7.80
C ILE A 179 23.01 -8.38 -7.33
N ALA A 180 22.49 -8.39 -6.13
CA ALA A 180 21.84 -7.19 -5.58
C ALA A 180 22.79 -5.97 -5.47
N MET A 181 24.09 -6.18 -5.41
CA MET A 181 25.11 -5.12 -5.44
C MET A 181 25.48 -4.64 -6.87
N GLN A 182 24.80 -5.09 -7.91
CA GLN A 182 24.98 -4.65 -9.29
C GLN A 182 24.06 -3.49 -9.69
N GLY A 183 23.32 -2.90 -8.74
CA GLY A 183 22.51 -1.70 -8.93
C GLY A 183 23.34 -0.51 -9.43
N GLU A 184 22.67 0.53 -9.89
CA GLU A 184 23.23 1.67 -10.64
C GLU A 184 24.46 2.34 -9.97
N PHE A 185 24.52 2.31 -8.65
CA PHE A 185 25.61 2.91 -7.86
C PHE A 185 26.46 1.87 -7.07
N ASN A 186 26.45 0.60 -7.46
CA ASN A 186 26.99 -0.51 -6.67
C ASN A 186 26.36 -0.60 -5.26
N GLU A 187 25.16 -0.11 -5.12
CA GLU A 187 24.37 -0.21 -3.91
C GLU A 187 23.54 -1.50 -3.91
N PHE A 188 23.10 -1.92 -2.72
CA PHE A 188 22.24 -3.08 -2.58
C PHE A 188 20.85 -2.76 -3.12
N ASP A 189 20.48 -3.38 -4.25
CA ASP A 189 19.21 -3.18 -4.94
C ASP A 189 18.47 -4.50 -5.16
N LEU A 190 17.36 -4.68 -4.46
CA LEU A 190 16.46 -5.81 -4.66
C LEU A 190 15.71 -5.72 -5.99
N ASN A 191 15.54 -4.52 -6.55
CA ASN A 191 14.89 -4.35 -7.84
C ASN A 191 15.72 -5.00 -8.95
N GLU A 192 17.05 -4.92 -8.86
CA GLU A 192 17.96 -5.63 -9.77
C GLU A 192 17.87 -7.15 -9.54
N PHE A 193 17.91 -7.60 -8.29
CA PHE A 193 17.84 -9.03 -7.99
C PHE A 193 16.53 -9.68 -8.48
N PHE A 194 15.39 -9.01 -8.32
CA PHE A 194 14.07 -9.47 -8.76
C PHE A 194 13.66 -8.89 -10.11
N ALA A 195 14.61 -8.38 -10.90
CA ALA A 195 14.32 -7.89 -12.25
C ALA A 195 13.74 -9.01 -13.11
N ALA A 196 12.67 -8.70 -13.85
CA ALA A 196 11.99 -9.65 -14.70
C ALA A 196 11.55 -9.00 -16.02
N GLN A 197 11.38 -9.83 -17.03
CA GLN A 197 10.93 -9.44 -18.35
C GLN A 197 9.79 -10.34 -18.83
N GLY A 198 9.04 -9.89 -19.83
CA GLY A 198 7.90 -10.62 -20.36
C GLY A 198 6.60 -10.32 -19.62
N THR A 199 5.52 -10.97 -20.03
CA THR A 199 4.16 -10.75 -19.50
C THR A 199 3.46 -12.09 -19.23
N GLY A 200 2.56 -12.11 -18.25
CA GLY A 200 1.73 -13.26 -17.94
C GLY A 200 2.51 -14.57 -17.78
N SER A 201 2.14 -15.60 -18.52
CA SER A 201 2.81 -16.91 -18.48
C SER A 201 4.21 -16.90 -19.10
N GLY A 202 4.55 -15.90 -19.90
CA GLY A 202 5.88 -15.72 -20.49
C GLY A 202 6.82 -14.84 -19.64
N ALA A 203 6.36 -14.36 -18.48
CA ALA A 203 7.21 -13.58 -17.59
C ALA A 203 8.27 -14.46 -16.91
N GLU A 204 9.52 -14.00 -16.93
CA GLU A 204 10.66 -14.72 -16.36
C GLU A 204 11.64 -13.76 -15.71
N PHE A 205 12.26 -14.18 -14.60
CA PHE A 205 13.32 -13.40 -13.95
C PHE A 205 14.61 -13.36 -14.79
N VAL A 206 15.27 -12.22 -14.83
CA VAL A 206 16.58 -12.06 -15.44
C VAL A 206 17.59 -12.97 -14.72
N HIS A 207 17.51 -13.04 -13.41
CA HIS A 207 18.37 -13.84 -12.56
C HIS A 207 17.63 -15.09 -12.00
N LYS A 208 16.91 -15.83 -12.86
CA LYS A 208 16.02 -16.95 -12.49
C LYS A 208 16.67 -17.94 -11.54
N ASP A 209 17.88 -18.40 -11.84
CA ASP A 209 18.59 -19.40 -11.02
C ASP A 209 18.89 -18.89 -9.62
N GLN A 210 19.18 -17.58 -9.47
CA GLN A 210 19.48 -16.98 -8.19
C GLN A 210 18.19 -16.75 -7.37
N VAL A 211 17.11 -16.33 -8.03
CA VAL A 211 15.80 -16.23 -7.39
C VAL A 211 15.30 -17.62 -6.96
N GLN A 212 15.57 -18.66 -7.74
CA GLN A 212 15.29 -20.05 -7.34
C GLN A 212 16.10 -20.47 -6.10
N LYS A 213 17.38 -20.12 -6.04
CA LYS A 213 18.21 -20.39 -4.84
C LYS A 213 17.66 -19.64 -3.62
N TRP A 214 17.23 -18.38 -3.80
CA TRP A 214 16.59 -17.62 -2.76
C TRP A 214 15.28 -18.27 -2.27
N LEU A 215 14.41 -18.75 -3.17
CA LEU A 215 13.21 -19.50 -2.80
C LEU A 215 13.52 -20.75 -2.01
N SER A 216 14.59 -21.47 -2.38
CA SER A 216 15.05 -22.66 -1.65
C SER A 216 15.62 -22.28 -0.28
N LEU A 217 16.33 -21.16 -0.19
CA LEU A 217 16.89 -20.64 1.06
C LEU A 217 15.80 -20.27 2.08
N ILE A 218 14.78 -19.50 1.69
CA ILE A 218 13.70 -19.09 2.62
C ILE A 218 12.87 -20.29 3.12
N ARG A 219 12.92 -21.41 2.40
CA ARG A 219 12.33 -22.69 2.77
C ARG A 219 13.28 -23.57 3.61
N GLY A 220 14.53 -23.14 3.80
CA GLY A 220 15.56 -23.91 4.51
C GLY A 220 16.12 -25.10 3.72
N ALA A 221 15.82 -25.23 2.43
CA ALA A 221 16.30 -26.32 1.59
C ALA A 221 17.66 -26.06 0.92
N TYR A 222 18.08 -24.79 0.86
CA TYR A 222 19.37 -24.38 0.30
C TYR A 222 20.37 -24.12 1.43
N GLU A 223 21.44 -24.91 1.48
CA GLU A 223 22.57 -24.71 2.38
C GLU A 223 23.79 -24.30 1.58
N GLU A 224 24.14 -23.04 1.59
CA GLU A 224 25.49 -22.62 1.27
C GLU A 224 26.35 -22.89 2.51
N THR A 225 27.16 -23.92 2.46
CA THR A 225 28.12 -24.23 3.53
C THR A 225 29.20 -23.15 3.50
N LEU A 226 28.98 -22.07 4.24
CA LEU A 226 30.04 -21.11 4.54
C LEU A 226 31.05 -21.83 5.44
N VAL A 227 32.18 -22.21 4.88
CA VAL A 227 33.31 -22.83 5.61
C VAL A 227 33.75 -21.99 6.82
N GLY A 228 33.39 -20.71 6.85
CA GLY A 228 33.59 -19.80 7.96
C GLY A 228 32.64 -20.02 9.14
N ASP A 229 31.43 -20.49 8.92
CA ASP A 229 30.40 -20.64 9.98
C ASP A 229 30.55 -21.93 10.81
N LEU A 230 31.32 -22.89 10.31
CA LEU A 230 31.68 -24.09 11.08
C LEU A 230 32.52 -23.77 12.33
N LYS A 231 33.18 -22.62 12.38
CA LYS A 231 34.00 -22.19 13.54
C LYS A 231 33.21 -21.39 14.58
N LEU A 232 32.08 -20.82 14.21
CA LEU A 232 31.20 -20.12 15.11
C LEU A 232 29.91 -20.94 15.24
N ARG A 233 29.73 -21.64 16.35
CA ARG A 233 28.47 -22.31 16.75
C ARG A 233 27.32 -21.29 16.97
N LYS A 234 27.13 -20.37 16.03
CA LYS A 234 25.96 -19.51 16.02
C LYS A 234 24.80 -20.30 15.44
N SER A 235 23.71 -20.32 16.17
CA SER A 235 22.45 -20.93 15.72
C SER A 235 22.14 -20.40 14.30
N LYS A 236 21.89 -21.33 13.34
CA LYS A 236 21.43 -21.00 12.00
C LYS A 236 20.28 -19.99 12.08
N PRO A 237 20.29 -18.88 11.34
CA PRO A 237 19.16 -17.99 11.30
C PRO A 237 17.94 -18.79 10.79
N VAL A 238 16.87 -18.70 11.52
CA VAL A 238 15.65 -19.42 11.18
C VAL A 238 14.99 -18.72 10.00
N MET A 239 14.91 -19.42 8.86
CA MET A 239 14.29 -18.87 7.64
C MET A 239 12.76 -18.93 7.72
N PRO A 240 12.04 -18.01 7.05
CA PRO A 240 10.59 -17.85 7.20
C PRO A 240 9.79 -19.15 7.09
N PHE A 241 10.03 -19.93 6.06
CA PHE A 241 9.29 -21.17 5.80
C PHE A 241 10.02 -22.45 6.30
N ALA A 242 11.10 -22.28 7.07
CA ALA A 242 11.85 -23.41 7.67
C ALA A 242 11.55 -23.57 9.17
N ASP A 243 11.07 -22.53 9.84
CA ASP A 243 10.68 -22.60 11.25
C ASP A 243 9.22 -23.01 11.37
N VAL A 244 8.96 -24.13 12.04
CA VAL A 244 7.60 -24.64 12.28
C VAL A 244 6.71 -23.59 12.97
N ARG A 245 7.29 -22.76 13.86
CA ARG A 245 6.54 -21.70 14.55
C ARG A 245 6.09 -20.59 13.59
N LEU A 246 6.97 -20.21 12.63
CA LEU A 246 6.65 -19.22 11.61
C LEU A 246 5.76 -19.82 10.52
N LEU A 247 5.99 -21.05 10.13
CA LEU A 247 5.22 -21.73 9.09
C LEU A 247 3.71 -21.77 9.42
N ASN A 248 3.37 -22.00 10.69
CA ASN A 248 1.99 -21.97 11.15
C ASN A 248 1.35 -20.59 11.11
N VAL A 249 2.16 -19.54 11.17
CA VAL A 249 1.69 -18.13 11.11
C VAL A 249 1.67 -17.63 9.67
N LEU A 250 2.63 -18.06 8.82
CA LEU A 250 2.80 -17.58 7.45
C LEU A 250 1.90 -18.34 6.44
N GLN A 251 0.65 -18.59 6.81
CA GLN A 251 -0.32 -19.20 5.89
C GLN A 251 -0.79 -18.21 4.82
N HIS A 252 -0.88 -16.94 5.15
CA HIS A 252 -1.29 -15.87 4.24
C HIS A 252 -0.24 -14.79 4.21
N THR A 253 0.39 -14.59 3.06
CA THR A 253 1.49 -13.63 2.92
C THR A 253 1.29 -12.70 1.73
N LEU A 254 1.76 -11.46 1.89
CA LEU A 254 1.87 -10.47 0.83
C LEU A 254 3.34 -10.30 0.47
N TRP A 255 3.68 -10.47 -0.81
CA TRP A 255 5.03 -10.28 -1.33
C TRP A 255 5.06 -9.03 -2.21
N PHE A 256 5.83 -8.06 -1.80
CA PHE A 256 5.94 -6.77 -2.47
C PHE A 256 7.15 -6.77 -3.40
N LEU A 257 6.89 -6.84 -4.70
CA LEU A 257 7.88 -7.04 -5.78
C LEU A 257 8.10 -5.76 -6.58
N PRO A 258 9.20 -5.64 -7.35
CA PRO A 258 9.55 -4.41 -8.07
C PRO A 258 8.50 -3.94 -9.07
N ASN A 259 7.97 -4.84 -9.91
CA ASN A 259 7.08 -4.48 -11.00
C ASN A 259 6.11 -5.62 -11.37
N VAL A 260 5.25 -5.38 -12.35
CA VAL A 260 4.24 -6.34 -12.81
C VAL A 260 4.89 -7.61 -13.39
N ALA A 261 5.95 -7.47 -14.18
CA ALA A 261 6.67 -8.61 -14.74
C ALA A 261 7.24 -9.50 -13.65
N SER A 262 7.82 -8.93 -12.58
CA SER A 262 8.33 -9.65 -11.43
C SER A 262 7.24 -10.42 -10.68
N CYS A 263 6.03 -9.87 -10.57
CA CYS A 263 4.89 -10.57 -9.97
C CYS A 263 4.50 -11.82 -10.78
N TYR A 264 4.41 -11.69 -12.11
CA TYR A 264 4.11 -12.85 -12.96
C TYR A 264 5.25 -13.85 -13.02
N ALA A 265 6.51 -13.40 -13.09
CA ALA A 265 7.67 -14.27 -13.05
C ALA A 265 7.74 -15.07 -11.74
N MET A 266 7.44 -14.44 -10.61
CA MET A 266 7.34 -15.13 -9.31
C MET A 266 6.21 -16.15 -9.30
N LYS A 267 5.03 -15.81 -9.79
CA LYS A 267 3.91 -16.77 -9.92
C LYS A 267 4.31 -17.99 -10.76
N ASN A 268 4.98 -17.77 -11.89
CA ASN A 268 5.42 -18.84 -12.77
C ASN A 268 6.47 -19.72 -12.06
N LEU A 269 7.45 -19.10 -11.40
CA LEU A 269 8.50 -19.80 -10.68
C LEU A 269 7.95 -20.63 -9.51
N LEU A 270 7.01 -20.10 -8.73
CA LEU A 270 6.35 -20.82 -7.62
C LEU A 270 5.58 -22.08 -8.10
N LYS A 271 5.12 -22.08 -9.36
CA LYS A 271 4.42 -23.20 -9.99
C LYS A 271 5.35 -24.25 -10.61
N ASP A 272 6.64 -23.94 -10.75
CA ASP A 272 7.61 -24.86 -11.33
C ASP A 272 7.66 -26.17 -10.53
N LYS A 273 7.88 -27.30 -11.22
CA LYS A 273 7.87 -28.66 -10.65
C LYS A 273 8.80 -28.84 -9.45
N GLN A 274 9.91 -28.12 -9.42
CA GLN A 274 10.87 -28.16 -8.31
C GLN A 274 10.39 -27.44 -7.04
N ASN A 275 9.34 -26.63 -7.14
CA ASN A 275 8.81 -25.81 -6.06
C ASN A 275 7.55 -26.39 -5.41
N VAL A 276 7.47 -27.72 -5.26
CA VAL A 276 6.32 -28.47 -4.73
C VAL A 276 5.79 -27.89 -3.41
N PHE A 277 6.68 -27.42 -2.53
CA PHE A 277 6.28 -26.80 -1.26
C PHE A 277 5.27 -25.66 -1.44
N TYR A 278 5.45 -24.83 -2.49
CA TYR A 278 4.58 -23.68 -2.74
C TYR A 278 3.29 -24.07 -3.47
N HIS A 279 3.15 -25.29 -3.96
CA HIS A 279 1.94 -25.73 -4.66
C HIS A 279 0.73 -25.80 -3.73
N ASP A 280 0.93 -25.88 -2.40
CA ASP A 280 -0.14 -25.81 -1.41
C ASP A 280 -0.73 -24.39 -1.25
N TYR A 281 -0.04 -23.38 -1.79
CA TYR A 281 -0.47 -21.98 -1.71
C TYR A 281 -1.23 -21.58 -2.96
N ALA A 282 -2.40 -20.96 -2.77
CA ALA A 282 -3.06 -20.23 -3.85
C ALA A 282 -2.31 -18.93 -4.13
N VAL A 283 -1.72 -18.81 -5.32
CA VAL A 283 -0.90 -17.65 -5.71
C VAL A 283 -1.76 -16.65 -6.47
N ASN A 284 -2.00 -15.48 -5.87
CA ASN A 284 -2.74 -14.36 -6.47
C ASN A 284 -1.76 -13.30 -6.98
N VAL A 285 -1.95 -12.82 -8.21
CA VAL A 285 -1.23 -11.65 -8.74
C VAL A 285 -2.16 -10.46 -8.68
N CYS A 286 -1.83 -9.48 -7.85
CA CYS A 286 -2.54 -8.22 -7.69
C CYS A 286 -1.66 -7.08 -8.25
N ALA A 287 -1.39 -7.14 -9.57
CA ALA A 287 -0.53 -6.21 -10.25
C ALA A 287 -1.01 -5.99 -11.68
N GLY A 288 -0.72 -4.80 -12.24
CA GLY A 288 -1.14 -4.43 -13.60
C GLY A 288 -2.63 -4.13 -13.75
N ALA A 289 -3.06 -3.76 -14.95
CA ALA A 289 -4.44 -3.38 -15.25
C ALA A 289 -5.44 -4.54 -15.02
N GLU A 290 -5.04 -5.78 -15.32
CA GLU A 290 -5.89 -6.97 -15.21
C GLU A 290 -6.37 -7.27 -13.78
N ALA A 291 -5.65 -6.78 -12.77
CA ALA A 291 -6.05 -6.99 -11.36
C ALA A 291 -7.22 -6.11 -10.90
N GLY A 292 -7.72 -5.20 -11.75
CA GLY A 292 -8.74 -4.22 -11.36
C GLY A 292 -8.21 -3.12 -10.45
N GLN A 293 -9.08 -2.24 -9.97
CA GLN A 293 -8.73 -1.12 -9.08
C GLN A 293 -9.35 -1.28 -7.69
N GLY A 294 -8.64 -0.83 -6.66
CA GLY A 294 -9.14 -0.78 -5.29
C GLY A 294 -9.70 -2.12 -4.80
N ALA A 295 -10.96 -2.15 -4.39
CA ALA A 295 -11.63 -3.33 -3.86
C ALA A 295 -11.76 -4.50 -4.86
N GLU A 296 -11.66 -4.25 -6.16
CA GLU A 296 -11.71 -5.33 -7.16
C GLU A 296 -10.46 -6.20 -7.11
N ALA A 297 -9.30 -5.60 -6.94
CA ALA A 297 -8.04 -6.33 -6.80
C ALA A 297 -8.01 -7.24 -5.57
N LEU A 298 -8.81 -6.94 -4.55
CA LEU A 298 -8.92 -7.72 -3.32
C LEU A 298 -9.82 -8.97 -3.47
N LYS A 299 -10.81 -8.93 -4.35
CA LYS A 299 -11.78 -10.04 -4.51
C LYS A 299 -11.11 -11.41 -4.75
N PRO A 300 -10.13 -11.58 -5.66
CA PRO A 300 -9.47 -12.87 -5.87
C PRO A 300 -8.73 -13.35 -4.63
N VAL A 301 -8.12 -12.44 -3.87
CA VAL A 301 -7.39 -12.76 -2.64
C VAL A 301 -8.33 -13.34 -1.60
N LEU A 302 -9.44 -12.67 -1.33
CA LEU A 302 -10.46 -13.16 -0.38
C LEU A 302 -11.11 -14.46 -0.84
N ALA A 303 -11.40 -14.59 -2.13
CA ALA A 303 -11.96 -15.82 -2.70
C ALA A 303 -11.02 -17.04 -2.52
N SER A 304 -9.70 -16.82 -2.66
CA SER A 304 -8.71 -17.88 -2.48
C SER A 304 -8.56 -18.36 -1.03
N MET A 305 -9.02 -17.57 -0.06
CA MET A 305 -9.10 -17.95 1.35
C MET A 305 -10.31 -18.86 1.67
N LYS A 306 -11.21 -19.07 0.69
CA LYS A 306 -12.36 -20.01 0.75
C LYS A 306 -13.30 -19.83 1.95
N GLY A 307 -13.37 -18.63 2.53
CA GLY A 307 -14.14 -18.35 3.75
C GLY A 307 -13.56 -18.97 5.02
N ASP A 308 -12.48 -19.72 4.92
CA ASP A 308 -11.77 -20.34 6.05
C ASP A 308 -10.25 -20.10 5.95
N PRO A 309 -9.77 -18.98 6.52
CA PRO A 309 -8.35 -18.67 6.50
C PRO A 309 -7.48 -19.65 7.27
N PHE A 310 -8.02 -20.40 8.22
CA PHE A 310 -7.22 -21.36 9.00
C PHE A 310 -6.89 -22.65 8.24
N HIS A 311 -7.69 -22.98 7.22
CA HIS A 311 -7.49 -24.17 6.40
C HIS A 311 -7.15 -23.85 4.93
N SER A 312 -6.69 -22.62 4.68
CA SER A 312 -6.22 -22.20 3.37
C SER A 312 -4.85 -21.52 3.47
N LYS A 313 -4.12 -21.49 2.35
CA LYS A 313 -2.82 -20.84 2.26
C LYS A 313 -2.77 -19.98 1.02
N THR A 314 -2.32 -18.74 1.14
CA THR A 314 -2.22 -17.82 0.00
C THR A 314 -0.91 -17.05 -0.02
N ILE A 315 -0.37 -16.85 -1.22
CA ILE A 315 0.69 -15.88 -1.49
C ILE A 315 0.09 -14.84 -2.42
N THR A 316 0.05 -13.60 -1.98
CA THR A 316 -0.39 -12.46 -2.79
C THR A 316 0.83 -11.70 -3.28
N LEU A 317 0.96 -11.56 -4.59
CA LEU A 317 2.07 -10.88 -5.26
C LEU A 317 1.59 -9.51 -5.72
N SER A 318 2.25 -8.46 -5.30
CA SER A 318 1.91 -7.08 -5.67
C SER A 318 3.16 -6.23 -5.89
N CYS A 319 3.02 -5.19 -6.71
CA CYS A 319 4.07 -4.17 -6.89
C CYS A 319 3.59 -2.75 -6.56
N GLY A 320 2.39 -2.59 -6.03
CA GLY A 320 1.80 -1.31 -5.65
C GLY A 320 0.34 -1.42 -5.21
N LYS A 321 -0.45 -2.29 -5.86
CA LYS A 321 -1.84 -2.52 -5.46
C LYS A 321 -1.91 -3.24 -4.11
N LEU A 322 -2.92 -2.91 -3.30
CA LEU A 322 -3.16 -3.49 -1.99
C LEU A 322 -2.06 -3.22 -0.94
N THR A 323 -1.16 -2.28 -1.20
CA THR A 323 -0.10 -1.90 -0.25
C THR A 323 -0.57 -0.80 0.71
N THR A 324 -1.55 0.01 0.30
CA THR A 324 -2.16 1.06 1.11
C THR A 324 -3.68 0.97 1.08
N GLY A 325 -4.35 1.50 2.10
CA GLY A 325 -5.81 1.61 2.17
C GLY A 325 -6.58 0.28 2.27
N VAL A 326 -5.91 -0.86 2.54
CA VAL A 326 -6.51 -2.19 2.56
C VAL A 326 -6.20 -2.90 3.87
N THR A 327 -7.22 -3.51 4.46
CA THR A 327 -7.07 -4.36 5.65
C THR A 327 -7.47 -5.79 5.31
N VAL A 328 -6.51 -6.70 5.33
CA VAL A 328 -6.72 -8.14 5.14
C VAL A 328 -6.26 -8.86 6.40
N LYS A 329 -7.15 -9.07 7.35
CA LYS A 329 -6.83 -9.65 8.67
C LYS A 329 -6.03 -10.95 8.62
N PRO A 330 -6.26 -11.88 7.66
CA PRO A 330 -5.47 -13.11 7.57
C PRO A 330 -4.02 -12.91 7.10
N TRP A 331 -3.64 -11.77 6.52
CA TRP A 331 -2.23 -11.54 6.18
C TRP A 331 -1.40 -11.39 7.45
N THR A 332 -0.53 -12.34 7.66
CA THR A 332 0.36 -12.43 8.83
C THR A 332 1.83 -12.23 8.48
N GLY A 333 2.19 -12.26 7.21
CA GLY A 333 3.55 -12.01 6.74
C GLY A 333 3.60 -11.08 5.54
N ILE A 334 4.50 -10.10 5.59
CA ILE A 334 4.81 -9.21 4.47
C ILE A 334 6.28 -9.40 4.10
N PHE A 335 6.53 -9.73 2.85
CA PHE A 335 7.87 -9.87 2.29
C PHE A 335 8.18 -8.63 1.46
N MET A 336 9.08 -7.80 1.96
CA MET A 336 9.56 -6.62 1.25
C MET A 336 10.68 -7.02 0.31
N LEU A 337 10.35 -7.21 -0.98
CA LEU A 337 11.24 -7.75 -2.01
C LEU A 337 11.59 -6.69 -3.07
N ARG A 338 11.52 -5.43 -2.72
CA ARG A 338 11.93 -4.31 -3.57
C ARG A 338 12.57 -3.21 -2.74
N ASN A 339 13.39 -2.41 -3.39
CA ASN A 339 13.82 -1.14 -2.86
C ASN A 339 12.82 -0.05 -3.28
N LEU A 340 12.61 0.91 -2.41
CA LEU A 340 11.86 2.13 -2.68
C LEU A 340 12.83 3.31 -2.61
N SER A 341 12.66 4.27 -3.50
CA SER A 341 13.44 5.52 -3.51
C SER A 341 13.03 6.47 -2.38
N SER A 342 11.83 6.28 -1.85
CA SER A 342 11.26 7.09 -0.78
C SER A 342 10.74 6.18 0.33
N PRO A 343 10.78 6.61 1.61
CA PRO A 343 10.12 5.93 2.71
C PRO A 343 8.58 6.02 2.64
N GLU A 344 8.07 6.80 1.70
CA GLU A 344 6.63 7.00 1.45
C GLU A 344 6.02 5.91 0.55
#